data_ed4bf9221e7857b4eb1184b3cde70221
#
_entry.id   ed4bf9221e7857b4eb1184b3cde70221
#
_cell.length_a   1.000
_cell.length_b   1.000
_cell.length_c   1.000
_cell.angle_alpha   90.00
_cell.angle_beta   90.00
_cell.angle_gamma   90.00
#
_symmetry.space_group_name_H-M   'P 1'
#
loop_
_entity.id
_entity.type
_entity.pdbx_description
1 polymer ?
#
loop_
_entity_poly.entity_id
_entity_poly.type
_entity_poly.pdbx_seq_one_letter_code
_entity_poly.pdbx_strand_id
1 'polypeptide(L)'
;MNTYTWIALIIILIIVNSVLNNKTTTKKINKIKKDIEDTSININNYPYKAKMLLTKTEYTFFKTLQKLLDNNKYIICPKVRLEDFIEVTNKQELFKYRGYIKSRHIDFLICDNNLHILYALELDDKTHNSEKAKNTDDFKNKLFEKINIKLYRIKTDENYEEKLLDIINSNIYNSSIHNS
;
A
#
# COMPACT_ATOMS: atom_id res chain seq x y z
N MET A 1 22.84 -64.33 -22.27
CA MET A 1 21.59 -63.56 -22.35
C MET A 1 21.51 -63.04 -23.75
N ASN A 2 20.41 -63.32 -24.49
CA ASN A 2 20.31 -63.05 -25.92
C ASN A 2 20.05 -61.53 -26.16
N THR A 3 20.54 -60.94 -27.22
CA THR A 3 20.37 -59.53 -27.60
C THR A 3 18.93 -59.10 -27.56
N TYR A 4 17.97 -59.98 -27.91
CA TYR A 4 16.53 -59.74 -27.88
C TYR A 4 16.00 -59.51 -26.43
N THR A 5 16.60 -60.11 -25.40
CA THR A 5 16.19 -59.93 -24.00
C THR A 5 16.54 -58.52 -23.51
N TRP A 6 17.67 -57.97 -23.97
CA TRP A 6 18.08 -56.59 -23.62
C TRP A 6 17.20 -55.56 -24.28
N ILE A 7 16.80 -55.75 -25.55
CA ILE A 7 15.90 -54.89 -26.27
C ILE A 7 14.52 -54.87 -25.62
N ALA A 8 13.99 -56.03 -25.19
CA ALA A 8 12.71 -56.10 -24.50
C ALA A 8 12.75 -55.35 -23.16
N LEU A 9 13.84 -55.49 -22.39
CA LEU A 9 14.02 -54.76 -21.12
C LEU A 9 14.06 -53.24 -21.33
N ILE A 10 14.73 -52.75 -22.37
CA ILE A 10 14.80 -51.31 -22.71
C ILE A 10 13.42 -50.82 -23.08
N ILE A 11 12.64 -51.54 -23.89
CA ILE A 11 11.29 -51.16 -24.28
C ILE A 11 10.35 -51.09 -23.04
N ILE A 12 10.46 -52.06 -22.15
CA ILE A 12 9.68 -52.09 -20.91
C ILE A 12 10.08 -50.88 -20.03
N LEU A 13 11.35 -50.56 -19.93
CA LEU A 13 11.83 -49.40 -19.14
C LEU A 13 11.29 -48.07 -19.69
N ILE A 14 11.26 -47.92 -21.04
CA ILE A 14 10.70 -46.74 -21.71
C ILE A 14 9.18 -46.60 -21.45
N ILE A 15 8.44 -47.72 -21.54
CA ILE A 15 7.01 -47.75 -21.26
C ILE A 15 6.72 -47.40 -19.81
N VAL A 16 7.47 -47.99 -18.84
CA VAL A 16 7.31 -47.72 -17.42
C VAL A 16 7.62 -46.24 -17.13
N ASN A 17 8.67 -45.70 -17.70
CA ASN A 17 9.04 -44.30 -17.52
C ASN A 17 8.00 -43.36 -18.11
N SER A 18 7.44 -43.69 -19.28
CA SER A 18 6.32 -42.93 -19.90
C SER A 18 5.06 -42.94 -19.02
N VAL A 19 4.70 -44.09 -18.45
CA VAL A 19 3.53 -44.24 -17.56
C VAL A 19 3.76 -43.48 -16.23
N LEU A 20 4.95 -43.53 -15.66
CA LEU A 20 5.30 -42.78 -14.43
C LEU A 20 5.26 -41.27 -14.66
N ASN A 21 5.80 -40.79 -15.80
CA ASN A 21 5.74 -39.36 -16.15
C ASN A 21 4.30 -38.87 -16.37
N ASN A 22 3.44 -39.69 -17.01
CA ASN A 22 2.02 -39.36 -17.17
C ASN A 22 1.28 -39.29 -15.82
N LYS A 23 1.55 -40.21 -14.88
CA LYS A 23 0.96 -40.15 -13.53
C LYS A 23 1.41 -38.92 -12.75
N THR A 24 2.68 -38.53 -12.87
CA THR A 24 3.21 -37.34 -12.22
C THR A 24 2.60 -36.08 -12.81
N THR A 25 2.44 -36.01 -14.13
CA THR A 25 1.79 -34.89 -14.84
C THR A 25 0.31 -34.80 -14.46
N THR A 26 -0.40 -35.93 -14.41
CA THR A 26 -1.82 -35.95 -14.00
C THR A 26 -2.00 -35.52 -12.54
N LYS A 27 -1.11 -35.94 -11.61
CA LYS A 27 -1.12 -35.45 -10.22
C LYS A 27 -0.88 -33.95 -10.15
N LYS A 28 0.03 -33.40 -10.95
CA LYS A 28 0.33 -31.98 -11.02
C LYS A 28 -0.85 -31.16 -11.55
N ILE A 29 -1.51 -31.67 -12.60
CA ILE A 29 -2.72 -31.05 -13.18
C ILE A 29 -3.88 -31.09 -12.18
N ASN A 30 -4.10 -32.20 -11.48
CA ASN A 30 -5.16 -32.32 -10.48
C ASN A 30 -4.91 -31.42 -9.26
N LYS A 31 -3.64 -31.23 -8.86
CA LYS A 31 -3.29 -30.26 -7.83
C LYS A 31 -3.56 -28.84 -8.30
N ILE A 32 -3.16 -28.47 -9.52
CA ILE A 32 -3.44 -27.14 -10.10
C ILE A 32 -4.95 -26.90 -10.22
N LYS A 33 -5.74 -27.90 -10.67
CA LYS A 33 -7.20 -27.80 -10.72
C LYS A 33 -7.79 -27.55 -9.34
N LYS A 34 -7.35 -28.30 -8.32
CA LYS A 34 -7.80 -28.11 -6.94
C LYS A 34 -7.41 -26.73 -6.40
N ASP A 35 -6.19 -26.26 -6.68
CA ASP A 35 -5.73 -24.92 -6.28
C ASP A 35 -6.54 -23.80 -7.00
N ILE A 36 -7.02 -24.07 -8.24
CA ILE A 36 -7.90 -23.15 -8.99
C ILE A 36 -9.33 -23.18 -8.45
N GLU A 37 -9.86 -24.35 -8.10
CA GLU A 37 -11.18 -24.49 -7.48
C GLU A 37 -11.22 -23.86 -6.07
N ASP A 38 -10.17 -24.04 -5.27
CA ASP A 38 -10.03 -23.39 -3.97
C ASP A 38 -9.83 -21.85 -4.10
N THR A 39 -9.41 -21.36 -5.27
CA THR A 39 -9.34 -19.92 -5.59
C THR A 39 -10.61 -19.35 -6.20
N SER A 40 -11.62 -20.16 -6.50
CA SER A 40 -12.95 -19.67 -6.86
C SER A 40 -13.65 -19.13 -5.60
N ILE A 41 -13.25 -17.92 -5.22
CA ILE A 41 -13.80 -17.22 -4.05
C ILE A 41 -15.28 -16.94 -4.31
N ASN A 42 -16.18 -17.68 -3.66
CA ASN A 42 -17.58 -17.33 -3.67
C ASN A 42 -17.80 -16.09 -2.77
N ILE A 43 -17.66 -14.92 -3.37
CA ILE A 43 -17.73 -13.63 -2.67
C ILE A 43 -19.04 -13.42 -1.91
N ASN A 44 -20.13 -14.10 -2.32
CA ASN A 44 -21.43 -13.98 -1.67
C ASN A 44 -21.44 -14.47 -0.22
N ASN A 45 -20.51 -15.34 0.15
CA ASN A 45 -20.40 -15.89 1.51
C ASN A 45 -19.47 -15.07 2.43
N TYR A 46 -18.82 -14.00 1.90
CA TYR A 46 -17.92 -13.20 2.72
C TYR A 46 -18.67 -12.08 3.46
N PRO A 47 -18.30 -11.80 4.72
CA PRO A 47 -18.97 -10.82 5.56
C PRO A 47 -18.48 -9.40 5.26
N TYR A 48 -18.53 -8.96 4.00
CA TYR A 48 -18.08 -7.62 3.59
C TYR A 48 -19.25 -6.68 3.37
N LYS A 49 -19.08 -5.45 3.83
CA LYS A 49 -19.96 -4.32 3.53
C LYS A 49 -19.16 -3.06 3.28
N ALA A 50 -19.68 -2.18 2.44
CA ALA A 50 -19.12 -0.84 2.26
C ALA A 50 -19.22 -0.03 3.57
N LYS A 51 -18.22 0.82 3.80
CA LYS A 51 -18.22 1.81 4.88
C LYS A 51 -17.80 3.17 4.34
N MET A 52 -18.05 4.22 5.10
CA MET A 52 -17.54 5.54 4.80
C MET A 52 -16.01 5.50 4.79
N LEU A 53 -15.39 6.17 3.81
CA LEU A 53 -13.93 6.25 3.68
C LEU A 53 -13.31 7.02 4.85
N LEU A 54 -13.96 8.10 5.25
CA LEU A 54 -13.53 9.00 6.32
C LEU A 54 -14.40 8.85 7.55
N THR A 55 -13.81 8.98 8.72
CA THR A 55 -14.54 9.19 9.97
C THR A 55 -15.21 10.56 9.96
N LYS A 56 -16.12 10.83 10.90
CA LYS A 56 -16.81 12.13 11.00
C LYS A 56 -15.81 13.29 11.19
N THR A 57 -14.79 13.11 12.02
CA THR A 57 -13.74 14.10 12.26
C THR A 57 -12.91 14.36 11.00
N GLU A 58 -12.43 13.31 10.35
CA GLU A 58 -11.67 13.40 9.09
C GLU A 58 -12.51 14.03 7.97
N TYR A 59 -13.81 13.72 7.91
CA TYR A 59 -14.70 14.34 6.92
C TYR A 59 -14.87 15.83 7.15
N THR A 60 -15.03 16.27 8.40
CA THR A 60 -15.12 17.71 8.74
C THR A 60 -13.82 18.42 8.33
N PHE A 61 -12.68 17.83 8.64
CA PHE A 61 -11.36 18.35 8.24
C PHE A 61 -11.21 18.42 6.71
N PHE A 62 -11.62 17.36 6.01
CA PHE A 62 -11.61 17.32 4.55
C PHE A 62 -12.44 18.44 3.93
N LYS A 63 -13.62 18.74 4.49
CA LYS A 63 -14.46 19.86 4.03
C LYS A 63 -13.79 21.22 4.23
N THR A 64 -13.06 21.40 5.34
CA THR A 64 -12.26 22.60 5.57
C THR A 64 -11.11 22.71 4.56
N LEU A 65 -10.40 21.62 4.29
CA LEU A 65 -9.37 21.57 3.25
C LEU A 65 -9.93 21.97 1.87
N GLN A 66 -11.07 21.39 1.48
CA GLN A 66 -11.71 21.72 0.20
C GLN A 66 -12.13 23.20 0.07
N LYS A 67 -12.49 23.83 1.20
CA LYS A 67 -12.85 25.25 1.23
C LYS A 67 -11.63 26.14 1.06
N LEU A 68 -10.49 25.76 1.62
CA LEU A 68 -9.28 26.60 1.70
C LEU A 68 -8.33 26.40 0.51
N LEU A 69 -8.27 25.19 -0.04
CA LEU A 69 -7.42 24.88 -1.18
C LEU A 69 -8.14 25.18 -2.51
N ASP A 70 -7.42 25.83 -3.43
CA ASP A 70 -7.88 26.04 -4.79
C ASP A 70 -7.88 24.70 -5.55
N ASN A 71 -9.07 24.14 -5.80
CA ASN A 71 -9.23 22.85 -6.49
C ASN A 71 -8.70 22.86 -7.94
N ASN A 72 -8.43 24.02 -8.52
CA ASN A 72 -7.79 24.11 -9.83
C ASN A 72 -6.27 23.98 -9.77
N LYS A 73 -5.69 24.03 -8.57
CA LYS A 73 -4.23 23.96 -8.36
C LYS A 73 -3.80 22.76 -7.51
N TYR A 74 -4.69 22.25 -6.68
CA TYR A 74 -4.37 21.22 -5.69
C TYR A 74 -5.33 20.05 -5.73
N ILE A 75 -4.79 18.86 -5.56
CA ILE A 75 -5.54 17.61 -5.43
C ILE A 75 -5.38 17.09 -4.02
N ILE A 76 -6.53 16.84 -3.35
CA ILE A 76 -6.56 16.26 -2.01
C ILE A 76 -6.78 14.75 -2.14
N CYS A 77 -5.80 13.94 -1.75
CA CYS A 77 -5.89 12.49 -1.76
C CYS A 77 -6.06 11.97 -0.32
N PRO A 78 -7.27 11.52 0.08
CA PRO A 78 -7.50 10.99 1.42
C PRO A 78 -7.07 9.53 1.54
N LYS A 79 -6.59 9.12 2.72
CA LYS A 79 -6.29 7.73 3.10
C LYS A 79 -5.34 6.99 2.15
N VAL A 80 -4.26 7.65 1.73
CA VAL A 80 -3.25 7.06 0.86
C VAL A 80 -2.31 6.17 1.67
N ARG A 81 -2.10 4.92 1.23
CA ARG A 81 -1.12 4.03 1.87
C ARG A 81 0.30 4.51 1.56
N LEU A 82 1.21 4.34 2.53
CA LEU A 82 2.60 4.74 2.34
C LEU A 82 3.25 4.01 1.16
N GLU A 83 2.92 2.74 0.93
CA GLU A 83 3.48 1.97 -0.19
C GLU A 83 2.97 2.39 -1.57
N ASP A 84 1.91 3.22 -1.66
CA ASP A 84 1.36 3.71 -2.93
C ASP A 84 2.19 4.89 -3.51
N PHE A 85 3.02 5.55 -2.67
CA PHE A 85 3.84 6.69 -3.08
C PHE A 85 5.29 6.64 -2.58
N ILE A 86 5.67 5.62 -1.80
CA ILE A 86 7.04 5.43 -1.29
C ILE A 86 7.62 4.13 -1.85
N GLU A 87 8.71 4.24 -2.59
CA GLU A 87 9.42 3.09 -3.14
C GLU A 87 10.52 2.60 -2.18
N VAL A 88 10.60 1.28 -2.00
CA VAL A 88 11.74 0.64 -1.31
C VAL A 88 12.88 0.44 -2.30
N THR A 89 13.94 1.22 -2.14
CA THR A 89 15.12 1.18 -3.04
C THR A 89 16.04 0.00 -2.79
N ASN A 90 16.07 -0.57 -1.57
CA ASN A 90 16.86 -1.75 -1.24
C ASN A 90 16.14 -3.02 -1.71
N LYS A 91 16.53 -3.52 -2.89
CA LYS A 91 15.95 -4.73 -3.50
C LYS A 91 16.25 -6.03 -2.71
N GLN A 92 17.38 -6.09 -2.00
CA GLN A 92 17.79 -7.29 -1.24
C GLN A 92 16.94 -7.49 0.01
N GLU A 93 16.47 -6.41 0.64
CA GLU A 93 15.61 -6.44 1.84
C GLU A 93 14.20 -5.92 1.58
N LEU A 94 13.74 -6.01 0.32
CA LEU A 94 12.44 -5.46 -0.12
C LEU A 94 11.27 -5.85 0.79
N PHE A 95 11.13 -7.13 1.10
CA PHE A 95 10.00 -7.62 1.91
C PHE A 95 10.03 -7.07 3.34
N LYS A 96 11.21 -6.91 3.94
CA LYS A 96 11.40 -6.34 5.27
C LYS A 96 10.94 -4.88 5.31
N TYR A 97 11.49 -4.04 4.43
CA TYR A 97 11.17 -2.60 4.40
C TYR A 97 9.75 -2.32 3.92
N ARG A 98 9.25 -3.09 2.95
CA ARG A 98 7.83 -3.03 2.55
C ARG A 98 6.91 -3.38 3.72
N GLY A 99 7.31 -4.33 4.60
CA GLY A 99 6.56 -4.66 5.80
C GLY A 99 6.29 -3.47 6.73
N TYR A 100 7.18 -2.47 6.74
CA TYR A 100 7.01 -1.25 7.55
C TYR A 100 6.02 -0.25 6.96
N ILE A 101 5.80 -0.22 5.64
CA ILE A 101 4.96 0.78 4.98
C ILE A 101 3.62 0.26 4.48
N LYS A 102 3.50 -1.03 4.12
CA LYS A 102 2.34 -1.61 3.42
C LYS A 102 0.98 -1.46 4.12
N SER A 103 0.97 -1.46 5.46
CA SER A 103 -0.24 -1.38 6.27
C SER A 103 -0.47 -0.01 6.90
N ARG A 104 0.42 0.95 6.63
CA ARG A 104 0.32 2.31 7.14
C ARG A 104 -0.18 3.24 6.05
N HIS A 105 -0.95 4.24 6.45
CA HIS A 105 -1.48 5.26 5.55
C HIS A 105 -1.26 6.65 6.14
N ILE A 106 -1.37 7.65 5.30
CA ILE A 106 -1.48 9.06 5.66
C ILE A 106 -2.93 9.49 5.54
N ASP A 107 -3.41 10.39 6.39
CA ASP A 107 -4.81 10.81 6.36
C ASP A 107 -5.11 11.63 5.11
N PHE A 108 -4.24 12.60 4.77
CA PHE A 108 -4.38 13.39 3.56
C PHE A 108 -3.02 13.68 2.92
N LEU A 109 -2.94 13.46 1.62
CA LEU A 109 -1.79 13.82 0.80
C LEU A 109 -2.22 14.96 -0.11
N ILE A 110 -1.47 16.06 -0.13
CA ILE A 110 -1.74 17.21 -0.98
C ILE A 110 -0.77 17.19 -2.15
N CYS A 111 -1.32 17.21 -3.34
CA CYS A 111 -0.58 17.16 -4.59
C CYS A 111 -0.90 18.39 -5.47
N ASP A 112 -0.02 18.66 -6.44
CA ASP A 112 -0.32 19.53 -7.56
C ASP A 112 -1.23 18.83 -8.60
N ASN A 113 -1.59 19.52 -9.68
CA ASN A 113 -2.44 18.97 -10.74
C ASN A 113 -1.81 17.81 -11.54
N ASN A 114 -0.50 17.61 -11.42
CA ASN A 114 0.25 16.52 -12.04
C ASN A 114 0.48 15.36 -11.07
N LEU A 115 -0.15 15.39 -9.89
CA LEU A 115 0.03 14.43 -8.80
C LEU A 115 1.43 14.41 -8.19
N HIS A 116 2.24 15.48 -8.36
CA HIS A 116 3.45 15.62 -7.55
C HIS A 116 3.07 15.97 -6.12
N ILE A 117 3.65 15.24 -5.17
CA ILE A 117 3.34 15.40 -3.76
C ILE A 117 3.98 16.69 -3.24
N LEU A 118 3.17 17.55 -2.63
CA LEU A 118 3.61 18.79 -2.03
C LEU A 118 3.87 18.62 -0.54
N TYR A 119 2.92 18.05 0.20
CA TYR A 119 3.03 17.75 1.62
C TYR A 119 1.95 16.78 2.07
N ALA A 120 2.09 16.27 3.28
CA ALA A 120 1.17 15.35 3.92
C ALA A 120 0.58 15.95 5.20
N LEU A 121 -0.65 15.57 5.53
CA LEU A 121 -1.37 16.00 6.72
C LEU A 121 -1.87 14.78 7.50
N GLU A 122 -1.72 14.78 8.81
CA GLU A 122 -2.31 13.81 9.73
C GLU A 122 -3.13 14.50 10.81
N LEU A 123 -4.24 13.87 11.17
CA LEU A 123 -5.08 14.27 12.30
C LEU A 123 -4.69 13.44 13.51
N ASP A 124 -4.12 14.10 14.51
CA ASP A 124 -3.75 13.46 15.77
C ASP A 124 -4.90 13.56 16.78
N ASP A 125 -5.45 12.41 17.18
CA ASP A 125 -6.42 12.33 18.26
C ASP A 125 -5.71 12.23 19.62
N LYS A 126 -6.18 12.98 20.61
CA LYS A 126 -5.62 12.99 21.98
C LYS A 126 -5.60 11.63 22.68
N THR A 127 -6.39 10.67 22.19
CA THR A 127 -6.57 9.36 22.84
C THR A 127 -5.42 8.36 22.59
N HIS A 128 -4.48 8.64 21.71
CA HIS A 128 -3.40 7.72 21.34
C HIS A 128 -2.12 7.86 22.17
N ASN A 129 -2.23 7.72 23.52
CA ASN A 129 -1.08 7.74 24.44
C ASN A 129 -0.36 6.38 24.59
N SER A 130 -0.60 5.39 23.72
CA SER A 130 0.09 4.11 23.82
C SER A 130 1.52 4.20 23.25
N GLU A 131 2.45 3.46 23.86
CA GLU A 131 3.85 3.36 23.39
C GLU A 131 3.93 2.91 21.93
N LYS A 132 3.01 2.04 21.49
CA LYS A 132 2.91 1.60 20.10
C LYS A 132 2.52 2.75 19.15
N ALA A 133 1.65 3.66 19.57
CA ALA A 133 1.28 4.83 18.79
C ALA A 133 2.49 5.76 18.64
N LYS A 134 3.21 6.07 19.73
CA LYS A 134 4.43 6.88 19.71
C LYS A 134 5.50 6.32 18.77
N ASN A 135 5.76 5.01 18.81
CA ASN A 135 6.71 4.35 17.91
C ASN A 135 6.28 4.43 16.43
N THR A 136 4.99 4.39 16.16
CA THR A 136 4.45 4.55 14.79
C THR A 136 4.63 5.99 14.30
N ASP A 137 4.38 6.95 15.15
CA ASP A 137 4.52 8.38 14.87
C ASP A 137 5.98 8.76 14.63
N ASP A 138 6.89 8.28 15.47
CA ASP A 138 8.34 8.47 15.28
C ASP A 138 8.82 7.85 13.96
N PHE A 139 8.32 6.67 13.61
CA PHE A 139 8.64 6.04 12.33
C PHE A 139 8.19 6.91 11.15
N LYS A 140 6.93 7.41 11.16
CA LYS A 140 6.42 8.26 10.10
C LYS A 140 7.23 9.56 9.99
N ASN A 141 7.51 10.23 11.10
CA ASN A 141 8.29 11.47 11.11
C ASN A 141 9.67 11.28 10.44
N LYS A 142 10.42 10.25 10.86
CA LYS A 142 11.74 9.92 10.27
C LYS A 142 11.64 9.52 8.80
N LEU A 143 10.58 8.80 8.41
CA LEU A 143 10.36 8.39 7.03
C LEU A 143 10.10 9.60 6.13
N PHE A 144 9.22 10.51 6.54
CA PHE A 144 8.88 11.71 5.78
C PHE A 144 10.05 12.69 5.67
N GLU A 145 10.84 12.85 6.74
CA GLU A 145 12.11 13.56 6.70
C GLU A 145 13.08 12.91 5.67
N LYS A 146 13.24 11.58 5.69
CA LYS A 146 14.12 10.85 4.78
C LYS A 146 13.74 11.01 3.30
N ILE A 147 12.46 11.08 2.98
CA ILE A 147 11.97 11.23 1.60
C ILE A 147 11.75 12.69 1.20
N ASN A 148 12.12 13.64 2.08
CA ASN A 148 12.00 15.09 1.86
C ASN A 148 10.58 15.57 1.52
N ILE A 149 9.57 14.97 2.16
CA ILE A 149 8.17 15.40 2.10
C ILE A 149 7.78 15.94 3.48
N LYS A 150 7.25 17.15 3.55
CA LYS A 150 6.78 17.73 4.81
C LYS A 150 5.55 16.99 5.33
N LEU A 151 5.60 16.58 6.59
CA LEU A 151 4.47 15.99 7.32
C LEU A 151 3.99 16.97 8.39
N TYR A 152 2.77 17.44 8.27
CA TYR A 152 2.11 18.30 9.26
C TYR A 152 1.11 17.48 10.07
N ARG A 153 1.16 17.65 11.39
CA ARG A 153 0.23 17.02 12.32
C ARG A 153 -0.68 18.10 12.92
N ILE A 154 -1.98 17.84 12.88
CA ILE A 154 -3.01 18.75 13.35
C ILE A 154 -3.83 18.01 14.39
N LYS A 155 -3.90 18.56 15.59
CA LYS A 155 -4.69 17.97 16.66
C LYS A 155 -6.18 18.18 16.42
N THR A 156 -6.99 17.21 16.80
CA THR A 156 -8.45 17.25 16.57
C THR A 156 -9.18 18.33 17.36
N ASP A 157 -8.55 18.93 18.38
CA ASP A 157 -9.06 20.04 19.18
C ASP A 157 -8.54 21.43 18.75
N GLU A 158 -7.71 21.50 17.71
CA GLU A 158 -7.22 22.76 17.16
C GLU A 158 -8.24 23.41 16.20
N ASN A 159 -8.09 24.72 16.00
CA ASN A 159 -8.83 25.44 14.96
C ASN A 159 -8.24 25.06 13.59
N TYR A 160 -8.89 24.15 12.87
CA TYR A 160 -8.40 23.63 11.59
C TYR A 160 -8.20 24.73 10.53
N GLU A 161 -9.11 25.72 10.49
CA GLU A 161 -9.06 26.76 9.47
C GLU A 161 -7.80 27.62 9.61
N GLU A 162 -7.52 28.07 10.81
CA GLU A 162 -6.32 28.87 11.12
C GLU A 162 -5.03 28.08 10.84
N LYS A 163 -4.95 26.86 11.38
CA LYS A 163 -3.77 26.01 11.21
C LYS A 163 -3.49 25.66 9.75
N LEU A 164 -4.54 25.39 8.97
CA LEU A 164 -4.41 25.09 7.56
C LEU A 164 -4.00 26.31 6.74
N LEU A 165 -4.51 27.50 7.05
CA LEU A 165 -4.08 28.72 6.40
C LEU A 165 -2.58 28.97 6.60
N ASP A 166 -2.06 28.75 7.80
CA ASP A 166 -0.62 28.88 8.08
C ASP A 166 0.20 27.89 7.25
N ILE A 167 -0.23 26.64 7.19
CA ILE A 167 0.44 25.58 6.41
C ILE A 167 0.41 25.92 4.91
N ILE A 168 -0.75 26.30 4.38
CA ILE A 168 -0.94 26.63 2.95
C ILE A 168 -0.05 27.82 2.59
N ASN A 169 -0.09 28.90 3.36
CA ASN A 169 0.71 30.10 3.11
C ASN A 169 2.21 29.83 3.16
N SER A 170 2.68 29.01 4.12
CA SER A 170 4.09 28.62 4.22
C SER A 170 4.57 27.80 3.01
N ASN A 171 3.70 26.94 2.43
CA ASN A 171 4.05 26.15 1.26
C ASN A 171 3.98 26.97 -0.05
N ILE A 172 3.04 27.89 -0.19
CA ILE A 172 2.97 28.82 -1.35
C ILE A 172 4.22 29.68 -1.39
N TYR A 173 4.65 30.25 -0.26
CA TYR A 173 5.85 31.09 -0.17
C TYR A 173 7.12 30.34 -0.60
N ASN A 174 7.30 29.09 -0.11
CA ASN A 174 8.46 28.28 -0.46
C ASN A 174 8.48 27.85 -1.94
N SER A 175 7.33 27.61 -2.56
CA SER A 175 7.27 27.27 -3.99
C SER A 175 7.61 28.45 -4.90
N SER A 176 7.34 29.67 -4.47
CA SER A 176 7.68 30.89 -5.22
C SER A 176 9.17 31.17 -5.24
N ILE A 177 9.91 30.78 -4.20
CA ILE A 177 11.37 30.98 -4.11
C ILE A 177 12.15 29.98 -4.97
N HIS A 178 11.62 28.78 -5.20
CA HIS A 178 12.33 27.76 -5.97
C HIS A 178 12.08 27.84 -7.49
N ASN A 179 11.14 28.68 -7.94
CA ASN A 179 10.84 28.95 -9.35
C ASN A 179 11.39 30.29 -9.86
N SER A 180 12.17 31.00 -9.07
CA SER A 180 12.91 32.21 -9.43
C SER A 180 14.41 31.91 -9.56
#